data_7b241a3892349e7be5e931c050cdcc24
#
_entry.id   7b241a3892349e7be5e931c050cdcc24
#
_cell.length_a   1.000
_cell.length_b   1.000
_cell.length_c   1.000
_cell.angle_alpha   90.00
_cell.angle_beta   90.00
_cell.angle_gamma   90.00
#
_symmetry.space_group_name_H-M   'P 1'
#
loop_
_entity.id
_entity.type
_entity.pdbx_description
1 polymer ?
#
loop_
_entity_poly.entity_id
_entity_poly.type
_entity_poly.pdbx_seq_one_letter_code
_entity_poly.pdbx_strand_id
1 'polypeptide(L)'
;MKTKNELKREWHKQCREKTLFCWLCGQLILKESEISADHVIPQSKGGASIETNLQPAHSLCNSIRGTRDPEVFRSILQKEYNGDIHAWWNVIHKKHLEKIRK
;
A
#
# COMPACT_ATOMS: atom_id res chain seq x y z
N MET A 1 20.28 -3.51 -12.22
CA MET A 1 19.06 -3.55 -11.39
C MET A 1 18.99 -2.26 -10.57
N LYS A 2 17.81 -1.65 -10.49
CA LYS A 2 17.64 -0.39 -9.77
C LYS A 2 17.59 -0.62 -8.28
N THR A 3 18.21 0.32 -7.53
CA THR A 3 18.09 0.32 -6.08
C THR A 3 16.69 0.81 -5.65
N LYS A 4 16.34 0.58 -4.39
CA LYS A 4 15.09 1.09 -3.81
C LYS A 4 14.97 2.61 -3.96
N ASN A 5 16.07 3.33 -3.75
CA ASN A 5 16.09 4.79 -3.88
C ASN A 5 15.88 5.25 -5.32
N GLU A 6 16.46 4.54 -6.29
CA GLU A 6 16.26 4.85 -7.70
C GLU A 6 14.81 4.61 -8.12
N LEU A 7 14.20 3.49 -7.68
CA LEU A 7 12.79 3.21 -7.91
C LEU A 7 11.91 4.30 -7.33
N LYS A 8 12.19 4.72 -6.09
CA LYS A 8 11.40 5.78 -5.43
C LYS A 8 11.48 7.10 -6.19
N ARG A 9 12.66 7.47 -6.71
CA ARG A 9 12.79 8.69 -7.53
C ARG A 9 11.93 8.61 -8.78
N GLU A 10 11.90 7.46 -9.46
CA GLU A 10 11.05 7.27 -10.62
C GLU A 10 9.57 7.38 -10.26
N TRP A 11 9.17 6.77 -9.13
CA TRP A 11 7.78 6.84 -8.67
C TRP A 11 7.38 8.26 -8.29
N HIS A 12 8.27 9.03 -7.66
CA HIS A 12 8.01 10.44 -7.38
C HIS A 12 7.77 11.23 -8.67
N LYS A 13 8.58 11.00 -9.69
CA LYS A 13 8.40 11.63 -11.00
C LYS A 13 7.04 11.24 -11.61
N GLN A 14 6.73 9.94 -11.62
CA GLN A 14 5.47 9.44 -12.15
C GLN A 14 4.27 9.99 -11.36
N CYS A 15 4.41 10.16 -10.06
CA CYS A 15 3.38 10.78 -9.23
C CYS A 15 3.10 12.22 -9.66
N ARG A 16 4.15 13.02 -9.88
CA ARG A 16 4.00 14.39 -10.38
C ARG A 16 3.36 14.44 -11.77
N GLU A 17 3.63 13.44 -12.59
CA GLU A 17 3.06 13.30 -13.94
C GLU A 17 1.66 12.67 -13.94
N LYS A 18 1.14 12.28 -12.78
CA LYS A 18 -0.16 11.62 -12.60
C LYS A 18 -0.28 10.30 -13.36
N THR A 19 0.81 9.53 -13.36
CA THR A 19 0.88 8.23 -14.03
C THR A 19 1.23 7.09 -13.07
N LEU A 20 1.36 7.37 -11.77
CA LEU A 20 1.71 6.37 -10.77
C LEU A 20 0.45 5.78 -10.13
N PHE A 21 0.28 4.46 -10.28
CA PHE A 21 -0.84 3.74 -9.69
C PHE A 21 -0.38 2.90 -8.51
N CYS A 22 -1.21 2.85 -7.47
CA CYS A 22 -1.01 1.93 -6.36
C CYS A 22 -1.31 0.51 -6.86
N TRP A 23 -0.34 -0.39 -6.73
CA TRP A 23 -0.52 -1.76 -7.19
C TRP A 23 -1.51 -2.55 -6.34
N LEU A 24 -1.80 -2.09 -5.11
CA LEU A 24 -2.75 -2.74 -4.21
C LEU A 24 -4.20 -2.35 -4.50
N CYS A 25 -4.52 -1.06 -4.50
CA CYS A 25 -5.91 -0.62 -4.70
C CYS A 25 -6.23 -0.24 -6.15
N GLY A 26 -5.24 -0.06 -7.01
CA GLY A 26 -5.42 0.28 -8.42
C GLY A 26 -5.70 1.76 -8.70
N GLN A 27 -5.75 2.60 -7.68
CA GLN A 27 -5.99 4.03 -7.84
C GLN A 27 -4.69 4.80 -7.98
N LEU A 28 -4.74 6.01 -8.59
CA LEU A 28 -3.59 6.88 -8.70
C LEU A 28 -3.07 7.29 -7.32
N ILE A 29 -1.75 7.36 -7.20
CA ILE A 29 -1.10 7.96 -6.04
C ILE A 29 -0.89 9.43 -6.39
N LEU A 30 -1.66 10.32 -5.77
CA LEU A 30 -1.71 11.75 -6.12
C LEU A 30 -0.73 12.60 -5.31
N LYS A 31 -0.30 12.13 -4.15
CA LYS A 31 0.63 12.86 -3.28
C LYS A 31 1.92 12.08 -3.12
N GLU A 32 3.05 12.75 -3.33
CA GLU A 32 4.37 12.13 -3.18
C GLU A 32 4.59 11.59 -1.76
N SER A 33 4.01 12.26 -0.75
CA SER A 33 4.07 11.82 0.65
C SER A 33 3.35 10.49 0.92
N GLU A 34 2.49 10.06 0.00
CA GLU A 34 1.73 8.80 0.13
C GLU A 34 2.42 7.63 -0.56
N ILE A 35 3.55 7.86 -1.25
CA ILE A 35 4.28 6.81 -1.94
C ILE A 35 5.01 5.93 -0.92
N SER A 36 4.78 4.62 -1.00
CA SER A 36 5.57 3.66 -0.25
C SER A 36 5.99 2.51 -1.16
N ALA A 37 7.11 1.88 -0.82
CA ALA A 37 7.60 0.69 -1.51
C ALA A 37 7.05 -0.53 -0.79
N ASP A 38 6.14 -1.23 -1.44
CA ASP A 38 5.54 -2.45 -0.89
C ASP A 38 6.34 -3.67 -1.37
N HIS A 39 6.60 -4.60 -0.45
CA HIS A 39 7.22 -5.88 -0.77
C HIS A 39 6.14 -6.84 -1.23
N VAL A 40 6.20 -7.31 -2.48
CA VAL A 40 5.25 -8.29 -3.02
C VAL A 40 5.25 -9.52 -2.10
N ILE A 41 6.46 -10.05 -1.82
CA ILE A 41 6.66 -11.04 -0.76
C ILE A 41 7.12 -10.26 0.48
N PRO A 42 6.35 -10.28 1.59
CA PRO A 42 6.73 -9.53 2.78
C PRO A 42 8.11 -9.92 3.32
N GLN A 43 8.82 -8.96 3.90
CA GLN A 43 10.14 -9.21 4.50
C GLN A 43 10.08 -10.30 5.56
N SER A 44 9.01 -10.35 6.36
CA SER A 44 8.79 -11.39 7.37
C SER A 44 8.66 -12.79 6.78
N LYS A 45 8.38 -12.88 5.47
CA LYS A 45 8.28 -14.14 4.72
C LYS A 45 9.48 -14.37 3.81
N GLY A 46 10.57 -13.66 4.03
CA GLY A 46 11.79 -13.80 3.26
C GLY A 46 11.92 -12.91 2.03
N GLY A 47 11.01 -11.94 1.86
CA GLY A 47 11.06 -11.02 0.72
C GLY A 47 12.23 -10.06 0.81
N ALA A 48 13.00 -9.94 -0.28
CA ALA A 48 14.13 -9.04 -0.38
C ALA A 48 13.70 -7.66 -0.88
N SER A 49 14.48 -6.61 -0.53
CA SER A 49 14.26 -5.23 -0.99
C SER A 49 14.96 -5.02 -2.34
N ILE A 50 14.54 -5.77 -3.35
CA ILE A 50 15.07 -5.71 -4.71
C ILE A 50 13.99 -5.31 -5.69
N GLU A 51 14.39 -4.75 -6.84
CA GLU A 51 13.50 -4.23 -7.87
C GLU A 51 12.35 -5.19 -8.21
N THR A 52 12.64 -6.48 -8.36
CA THR A 52 11.64 -7.48 -8.75
C THR A 52 10.62 -7.79 -7.66
N ASN A 53 10.87 -7.36 -6.42
CA ASN A 53 9.97 -7.60 -5.28
C ASN A 53 9.37 -6.31 -4.73
N LEU A 54 9.60 -5.16 -5.34
CA LEU A 54 9.09 -3.87 -4.87
C LEU A 54 8.07 -3.30 -5.84
N GLN A 55 6.95 -2.83 -5.30
CA GLN A 55 5.88 -2.19 -6.07
C GLN A 55 5.43 -0.90 -5.37
N PRO A 56 5.02 0.11 -6.15
CA PRO A 56 4.52 1.34 -5.54
C PRO A 56 3.13 1.13 -4.97
N ALA A 57 2.90 1.64 -3.78
CA ALA A 57 1.60 1.58 -3.12
C ALA A 57 1.37 2.83 -2.29
N HIS A 58 0.08 3.16 -2.06
CA HIS A 58 -0.24 4.14 -1.04
C HIS A 58 0.28 3.63 0.31
N SER A 59 0.87 4.51 1.11
CA SER A 59 1.32 4.16 2.46
C SER A 59 0.20 3.55 3.30
N LEU A 60 -1.02 4.09 3.16
CA LEU A 60 -2.19 3.57 3.85
C LEU A 60 -2.55 2.14 3.42
N CYS A 61 -2.55 1.90 2.11
CA CYS A 61 -2.83 0.56 1.57
C CYS A 61 -1.78 -0.44 2.05
N ASN A 62 -0.51 -0.06 2.00
CA ASN A 62 0.61 -0.89 2.46
C ASN A 62 0.46 -1.23 3.95
N SER A 63 0.14 -0.24 4.78
CA SER A 63 -0.06 -0.44 6.23
C SER A 63 -1.21 -1.39 6.52
N ILE A 64 -2.35 -1.22 5.84
CA ILE A 64 -3.52 -2.08 6.06
C ILE A 64 -3.29 -3.49 5.54
N ARG A 65 -2.60 -3.61 4.40
CA ARG A 65 -2.27 -4.93 3.85
C ARG A 65 -1.48 -5.76 4.86
N GLY A 66 -0.47 -5.17 5.50
CA GLY A 66 0.41 -5.90 6.42
C GLY A 66 1.09 -7.06 5.70
N THR A 67 0.90 -8.28 6.22
CA THR A 67 1.47 -9.51 5.65
C THR A 67 0.46 -10.33 4.85
N ARG A 68 -0.74 -9.78 4.59
CA ARG A 68 -1.75 -10.47 3.78
C ARG A 68 -1.28 -10.61 2.34
N ASP A 69 -1.70 -11.68 1.67
CA ASP A 69 -1.53 -11.78 0.23
C ASP A 69 -2.21 -10.60 -0.46
N PRO A 70 -1.62 -10.05 -1.53
CA PRO A 70 -2.24 -8.93 -2.27
C PRO A 70 -3.65 -9.25 -2.76
N GLU A 71 -3.88 -10.48 -3.20
CA GLU A 71 -5.19 -10.92 -3.68
C GLU A 71 -6.23 -10.96 -2.57
N VAL A 72 -5.84 -11.40 -1.37
CA VAL A 72 -6.69 -11.38 -0.19
C VAL A 72 -7.03 -9.95 0.19
N PHE A 73 -6.02 -9.07 0.22
CA PHE A 73 -6.23 -7.64 0.48
C PHE A 73 -7.24 -7.02 -0.50
N ARG A 74 -7.03 -7.25 -1.80
CA ARG A 74 -7.91 -6.70 -2.84
C ARG A 74 -9.34 -7.23 -2.74
N SER A 75 -9.48 -8.50 -2.41
CA SER A 75 -10.79 -9.13 -2.24
C SER A 75 -11.56 -8.49 -1.08
N ILE A 76 -10.93 -8.32 0.05
CA ILE A 76 -11.54 -7.69 1.23
C ILE A 76 -11.90 -6.24 0.92
N LEU A 77 -10.96 -5.50 0.32
CA LEU A 77 -11.18 -4.09 -0.02
C LEU A 77 -12.40 -3.92 -0.92
N GLN A 78 -12.52 -4.76 -1.94
CA GLN A 78 -13.64 -4.65 -2.89
C GLN A 78 -14.96 -5.14 -2.30
N LYS A 79 -14.96 -6.30 -1.65
CA LYS A 79 -16.19 -6.94 -1.16
C LYS A 79 -16.77 -6.28 0.08
N GLU A 80 -15.92 -5.86 1.01
CA GLU A 80 -16.36 -5.33 2.29
C GLU A 80 -16.36 -3.81 2.35
N TYR A 81 -15.56 -3.13 1.53
CA TYR A 81 -15.39 -1.68 1.57
C TYR A 81 -15.60 -0.99 0.24
N ASN A 82 -16.09 -1.70 -0.79
CA ASN A 82 -16.38 -1.13 -2.10
C ASN A 82 -15.18 -0.41 -2.75
N GLY A 83 -13.97 -0.88 -2.46
CA GLY A 83 -12.74 -0.27 -2.95
C GLY A 83 -12.30 0.97 -2.17
N ASP A 84 -12.98 1.32 -1.09
CA ASP A 84 -12.66 2.50 -0.27
C ASP A 84 -11.74 2.13 0.88
N ILE A 85 -10.46 2.42 0.70
CA ILE A 85 -9.42 2.13 1.71
C ILE A 85 -9.63 2.97 2.98
N HIS A 86 -10.18 4.18 2.86
CA HIS A 86 -10.44 5.04 4.01
C HIS A 86 -11.56 4.47 4.89
N ALA A 87 -12.57 3.85 4.28
CA ALA A 87 -13.62 3.15 5.03
C ALA A 87 -13.01 2.00 5.86
N TRP A 88 -12.10 1.23 5.27
CA TRP A 88 -11.40 0.17 5.99
C TRP A 88 -10.56 0.72 7.13
N TRP A 89 -9.79 1.78 6.87
CA TRP A 89 -8.99 2.44 7.89
C TRP A 89 -9.84 2.92 9.05
N ASN A 90 -11.00 3.52 8.76
CA ASN A 90 -11.91 4.02 9.79
C ASN A 90 -12.42 2.90 10.70
N VAL A 91 -12.71 1.72 10.14
CA VAL A 91 -13.13 0.54 10.92
C VAL A 91 -12.01 0.09 11.87
N ILE A 92 -10.77 0.01 11.37
CA ILE A 92 -9.61 -0.36 12.18
C ILE A 92 -9.40 0.66 13.30
N HIS A 93 -9.44 1.94 12.97
CA HIS A 93 -9.23 3.03 13.92
C HIS A 93 -10.32 3.07 14.99
N LYS A 94 -11.57 2.87 14.60
CA LYS A 94 -12.70 2.81 15.52
C LYS A 94 -12.56 1.66 16.52
N LYS A 95 -12.18 0.49 16.07
CA LYS A 95 -11.93 -0.67 16.95
C LYS A 95 -10.81 -0.39 17.94
N HIS A 96 -9.76 0.29 17.51
CA HIS A 96 -8.63 0.66 18.36
C HIS A 96 -9.09 1.64 19.47
N LEU A 97 -9.87 2.65 19.11
CA LEU A 97 -10.41 3.62 20.06
C LEU A 97 -11.34 2.97 21.09
N GLU A 98 -12.17 2.04 20.66
CA GLU A 98 -13.06 1.30 21.56
C GLU A 98 -12.28 0.51 22.60
N LYS A 99 -11.14 -0.08 22.21
CA LYS A 99 -10.26 -0.80 23.15
C LYS A 99 -9.60 0.13 24.17
N ILE A 100 -9.27 1.35 23.77
CA ILE A 100 -8.64 2.33 24.65
C ILE A 100 -9.62 2.89 25.68
N ARG A 101 -10.90 3.02 25.30
CA ARG A 101 -11.94 3.56 26.17
C ARG A 101 -12.40 2.63 27.29
N LYS A 102 -12.03 1.38 27.22
CA LYS A 102 -12.28 0.40 28.29
C LYS A 102 -11.10 0.41 29.27
#